data_15e50a76dcaa4d012acc09f386eec4c2
#
_entry.id   15e50a76dcaa4d012acc09f386eec4c2
#
_cell.length_a   1.000
_cell.length_b   1.000
_cell.length_c   1.000
_cell.angle_alpha   90.00
_cell.angle_beta   90.00
_cell.angle_gamma   90.00
#
_symmetry.space_group_name_H-M   'P 1'
#
loop_
_entity.id
_entity.type
_entity.pdbx_description
1 polymer ?
#
loop_
_entity_poly.entity_id
_entity_poly.type
_entity_poly.pdbx_seq_one_letter_code
_entity_poly.pdbx_strand_id
1 'polypeptide(L)'
;MAAIITEKFRQSNADTFSADVTSSKYYMFVGKSQPWTSEGATTDNNPPTPVDSVAPESYYWDDMLAAKLISSKSFVIPRRDFATTSAFDMYRHDVGGVSTGNYGTTKTTSSSGATNLFDSTFYFKTSDHKVYKVLYNGDQLQTGASNISGSEPTATGNAPFWQDNNYYIKYLYQMNTTEVQNYLTTDFMPVKVNANADSNRGVYVFMVTSGGSSYPNGTYYTKLRGDGSTQAVAKLVVSGGAIQEFGNNALSTTSFMQTNGVGYSFATFDIAGTNIYTDANASTLISGATLTNWNNATAGSIKAIIDPPSGHGTDDIEELGGHYVMLQSKFEPADADVVQVNDFR
;
A
#
# COMPACT_ATOMS: atom_id res chain seq x y z
N MET A 1 -8.81 -28.99 -4.14
CA MET A 1 -8.77 -27.61 -3.64
C MET A 1 -7.47 -27.00 -4.14
N ALA A 2 -7.53 -25.84 -4.80
CA ALA A 2 -6.31 -25.11 -5.13
C ALA A 2 -5.69 -24.60 -3.82
N ALA A 3 -4.36 -24.72 -3.68
CA ALA A 3 -3.64 -24.17 -2.55
C ALA A 3 -3.76 -22.63 -2.58
N ILE A 4 -4.16 -22.03 -1.48
CA ILE A 4 -4.20 -20.56 -1.34
C ILE A 4 -2.85 -20.12 -0.80
N ILE A 5 -2.06 -19.49 -1.64
CA ILE A 5 -0.82 -18.82 -1.22
C ILE A 5 -1.18 -17.39 -0.82
N THR A 6 -1.07 -17.10 0.47
CA THR A 6 -1.36 -15.76 1.00
C THR A 6 -0.20 -14.79 0.74
N GLU A 7 -0.48 -13.47 0.72
CA GLU A 7 0.57 -12.46 0.57
C GLU A 7 1.61 -12.51 1.69
N LYS A 8 1.19 -12.77 2.93
CA LYS A 8 2.12 -12.96 4.05
C LYS A 8 3.07 -14.14 3.85
N PHE A 9 2.59 -15.21 3.24
CA PHE A 9 3.45 -16.36 2.90
C PHE A 9 4.46 -15.99 1.81
N ARG A 10 4.04 -15.23 0.78
CA ARG A 10 4.94 -14.73 -0.26
C ARG A 10 6.02 -13.81 0.31
N GLN A 11 5.63 -12.87 1.17
CA GLN A 11 6.56 -11.97 1.86
C GLN A 11 7.54 -12.77 2.72
N SER A 12 7.08 -13.69 3.56
CA SER A 12 7.95 -14.54 4.38
C SER A 12 8.93 -15.37 3.56
N ASN A 13 8.52 -15.90 2.40
CA ASN A 13 9.43 -16.59 1.50
C ASN A 13 10.49 -15.64 0.90
N ALA A 14 10.08 -14.44 0.50
CA ALA A 14 10.99 -13.43 -0.03
C ALA A 14 11.99 -12.97 1.03
N ASP A 15 11.57 -12.78 2.29
CA ASP A 15 12.45 -12.46 3.42
C ASP A 15 13.46 -13.57 3.67
N THR A 16 12.99 -14.83 3.70
CA THR A 16 13.85 -16.01 3.89
C THR A 16 14.87 -16.11 2.76
N PHE A 17 14.45 -15.98 1.50
CA PHE A 17 15.33 -16.00 0.35
C PHE A 17 16.32 -14.83 0.37
N SER A 18 15.85 -13.63 0.69
CA SER A 18 16.71 -12.45 0.82
C SER A 18 17.77 -12.63 1.92
N ALA A 19 17.40 -13.21 3.07
CA ALA A 19 18.34 -13.53 4.15
C ALA A 19 19.36 -14.57 3.69
N ASP A 20 18.92 -15.60 2.99
CA ASP A 20 19.78 -16.69 2.50
C ASP A 20 20.78 -16.18 1.47
N VAL A 21 20.37 -15.34 0.51
CA VAL A 21 21.30 -14.68 -0.44
C VAL A 21 22.38 -13.86 0.27
N THR A 22 22.11 -13.36 1.48
CA THR A 22 23.12 -12.63 2.28
C THR A 22 24.08 -13.56 3.00
N SER A 23 23.58 -14.68 3.51
CA SER A 23 24.34 -15.63 4.35
C SER A 23 25.07 -16.69 3.55
N SER A 24 24.60 -16.97 2.33
CA SER A 24 25.13 -18.00 1.43
C SER A 24 25.71 -17.38 0.16
N LYS A 25 26.41 -18.17 -0.64
CA LYS A 25 26.96 -17.73 -1.92
C LYS A 25 26.02 -18.15 -3.05
N TYR A 26 25.41 -17.17 -3.67
CA TYR A 26 24.60 -17.36 -4.88
C TYR A 26 25.33 -16.84 -6.09
N TYR A 27 25.34 -17.63 -7.15
CA TYR A 27 25.96 -17.27 -8.41
C TYR A 27 24.90 -17.10 -9.49
N MET A 28 25.05 -16.06 -10.27
CA MET A 28 24.31 -15.89 -11.52
C MET A 28 25.24 -16.35 -12.66
N PHE A 29 24.72 -17.13 -13.57
CA PHE A 29 25.46 -17.52 -14.75
C PHE A 29 24.75 -17.05 -16.02
N VAL A 30 25.54 -16.87 -17.07
CA VAL A 30 25.08 -16.61 -18.43
C VAL A 30 25.38 -17.87 -19.24
N GLY A 31 24.40 -18.38 -19.92
CA GLY A 31 24.55 -19.62 -20.67
C GLY A 31 23.86 -19.55 -22.03
N LYS A 32 23.99 -20.66 -22.76
CA LYS A 32 23.37 -20.90 -24.05
C LYS A 32 23.81 -19.96 -25.17
N SER A 33 24.94 -20.26 -25.74
CA SER A 33 25.49 -19.57 -26.91
C SER A 33 24.75 -19.92 -28.24
N GLN A 34 23.95 -20.97 -28.22
CA GLN A 34 23.22 -21.45 -29.40
C GLN A 34 21.73 -21.10 -29.30
N PRO A 35 21.06 -20.84 -30.45
CA PRO A 35 19.61 -20.63 -30.48
C PRO A 35 18.86 -21.88 -30.03
N TRP A 36 17.58 -21.73 -29.68
CA TRP A 36 16.72 -22.84 -29.33
C TRP A 36 16.50 -23.73 -30.54
N THR A 37 16.29 -25.04 -30.32
CA THR A 37 16.29 -26.11 -31.34
C THR A 37 15.35 -25.94 -32.53
N SER A 38 14.42 -25.03 -32.47
CA SER A 38 13.56 -24.67 -33.59
C SER A 38 13.94 -23.26 -34.03
N GLU A 39 14.85 -23.15 -34.97
CA GLU A 39 15.45 -21.88 -35.37
C GLU A 39 14.45 -20.99 -36.15
N GLY A 40 14.39 -19.74 -35.74
CA GLY A 40 13.60 -18.69 -36.35
C GLY A 40 13.28 -17.60 -35.33
N ALA A 41 13.10 -16.36 -35.79
CA ALA A 41 12.90 -15.19 -34.90
C ALA A 41 11.75 -15.35 -33.87
N THR A 42 10.81 -16.24 -34.12
CA THR A 42 9.70 -16.57 -33.22
C THR A 42 10.06 -17.65 -32.19
N THR A 43 11.02 -18.50 -32.48
CA THR A 43 11.39 -19.63 -31.62
C THR A 43 12.51 -19.27 -30.64
N ASP A 44 13.37 -18.35 -30.99
CA ASP A 44 14.37 -17.78 -30.07
C ASP A 44 13.72 -16.98 -28.95
N ASN A 45 12.54 -16.41 -29.18
CA ASN A 45 11.74 -15.70 -28.19
C ASN A 45 10.81 -16.63 -27.38
N ASN A 46 10.80 -17.93 -27.66
CA ASN A 46 9.92 -18.90 -27.01
C ASN A 46 10.71 -20.07 -26.42
N PRO A 47 11.44 -19.86 -25.35
CA PRO A 47 12.22 -20.93 -24.71
C PRO A 47 11.30 -22.06 -24.22
N PRO A 48 11.82 -23.31 -24.17
CA PRO A 48 11.06 -24.42 -23.66
C PRO A 48 10.63 -24.20 -22.21
N THR A 49 9.48 -24.73 -21.85
CA THR A 49 8.99 -24.67 -20.47
C THR A 49 9.95 -25.39 -19.54
N PRO A 50 10.37 -24.77 -18.42
CA PRO A 50 11.19 -25.43 -17.42
C PRO A 50 10.56 -26.75 -16.94
N VAL A 51 11.37 -27.77 -16.75
CA VAL A 51 10.92 -29.08 -16.25
C VAL A 51 11.39 -29.26 -14.81
N ASP A 52 10.55 -29.88 -14.00
CA ASP A 52 10.85 -30.25 -12.62
C ASP A 52 11.56 -31.62 -12.61
N SER A 53 12.83 -31.60 -13.00
CA SER A 53 13.67 -32.79 -13.09
C SER A 53 15.16 -32.41 -12.98
N VAL A 54 15.96 -33.26 -12.38
CA VAL A 54 17.42 -33.13 -12.32
C VAL A 54 18.12 -33.54 -13.62
N ALA A 55 17.41 -34.18 -14.56
CA ALA A 55 18.00 -34.65 -15.81
C ALA A 55 18.63 -33.53 -16.68
N PRO A 56 18.12 -32.29 -16.71
CA PRO A 56 18.73 -31.20 -17.47
C PRO A 56 19.96 -30.55 -16.84
N GLU A 57 20.38 -30.87 -15.61
CA GLU A 57 21.49 -30.19 -14.94
C GLU A 57 22.78 -30.22 -15.75
N SER A 58 23.10 -31.36 -16.39
CA SER A 58 24.31 -31.47 -17.21
C SER A 58 24.31 -30.49 -18.39
N TYR A 59 23.17 -30.23 -18.99
CA TYR A 59 23.05 -29.30 -20.11
C TYR A 59 23.30 -27.84 -19.67
N TYR A 60 22.88 -27.47 -18.47
CA TYR A 60 23.15 -26.13 -17.93
C TYR A 60 24.65 -25.92 -17.69
N TRP A 61 25.37 -26.94 -17.20
CA TRP A 61 26.80 -26.88 -17.00
C TRP A 61 27.57 -26.77 -18.33
N ASP A 62 27.16 -27.57 -19.32
CA ASP A 62 27.82 -27.58 -20.62
C ASP A 62 27.59 -26.27 -21.40
N ASP A 63 26.48 -25.62 -21.21
CA ASP A 63 26.13 -24.35 -21.86
C ASP A 63 26.58 -23.09 -21.10
N MET A 64 27.16 -23.23 -19.92
CA MET A 64 27.57 -22.10 -19.09
C MET A 64 28.76 -21.36 -19.72
N LEU A 65 28.58 -20.06 -20.03
CA LEU A 65 29.59 -19.18 -20.59
C LEU A 65 30.36 -18.42 -19.52
N ALA A 66 29.68 -17.97 -18.48
CA ALA A 66 30.26 -17.22 -17.37
C ALA A 66 29.40 -17.37 -16.13
N ALA A 67 30.02 -17.36 -14.96
CA ALA A 67 29.34 -17.34 -13.68
C ALA A 67 29.95 -16.26 -12.79
N LYS A 68 29.10 -15.51 -12.10
CA LYS A 68 29.54 -14.47 -11.15
C LYS A 68 28.70 -14.48 -9.90
N LEU A 69 29.34 -14.23 -8.75
CA LEU A 69 28.65 -14.05 -7.49
C LEU A 69 27.65 -12.88 -7.59
N ILE A 70 26.46 -13.04 -7.02
CA ILE A 70 25.48 -11.96 -6.94
C ILE A 70 26.07 -10.83 -6.11
N SER A 71 26.13 -9.63 -6.68
CA SER A 71 26.77 -8.48 -6.08
C SER A 71 25.82 -7.69 -5.16
N SER A 72 24.56 -7.68 -5.50
CA SER A 72 23.54 -6.95 -4.70
C SER A 72 22.14 -7.47 -4.96
N LYS A 73 21.23 -7.10 -4.06
CA LYS A 73 19.82 -7.46 -4.12
C LYS A 73 18.95 -6.31 -3.59
N SER A 74 17.69 -6.30 -3.97
CA SER A 74 16.67 -5.40 -3.42
C SER A 74 15.30 -6.07 -3.44
N PHE A 75 14.47 -5.76 -2.44
CA PHE A 75 13.04 -5.99 -2.59
C PHE A 75 12.49 -5.04 -3.63
N VAL A 76 11.55 -5.52 -4.43
CA VAL A 76 10.89 -4.70 -5.45
C VAL A 76 9.38 -4.91 -5.41
N ILE A 77 8.66 -3.87 -5.79
CA ILE A 77 7.21 -3.84 -5.91
C ILE A 77 6.82 -3.37 -7.31
N PRO A 78 5.58 -3.62 -7.75
CA PRO A 78 5.10 -3.11 -9.04
C PRO A 78 5.29 -1.59 -9.13
N ARG A 79 5.86 -1.13 -10.25
CA ARG A 79 6.08 0.30 -10.48
C ARG A 79 4.76 0.99 -10.81
N ARG A 80 4.49 2.09 -10.13
CA ARG A 80 3.33 2.95 -10.35
C ARG A 80 3.78 4.39 -10.38
N ASP A 81 3.70 5.01 -11.55
CA ASP A 81 4.13 6.38 -11.74
C ASP A 81 2.99 7.36 -11.45
N PHE A 82 3.34 8.50 -10.87
CA PHE A 82 2.41 9.61 -10.75
C PHE A 82 1.98 10.08 -12.15
N ALA A 83 0.70 10.29 -12.32
CA ALA A 83 0.17 10.96 -13.49
C ALA A 83 -0.96 11.88 -13.05
N THR A 84 -0.88 13.14 -13.42
CA THR A 84 -1.99 14.08 -13.26
C THR A 84 -3.22 13.55 -13.99
N THR A 85 -4.39 13.77 -13.41
CA THR A 85 -5.67 13.26 -13.94
C THR A 85 -5.88 11.74 -13.83
N SER A 86 -4.99 11.02 -13.14
CA SER A 86 -5.21 9.61 -12.80
C SER A 86 -5.87 9.47 -11.44
N ALA A 87 -6.70 8.45 -11.30
CA ALA A 87 -7.25 8.04 -10.02
C ALA A 87 -6.35 6.98 -9.38
N PHE A 88 -6.03 7.16 -8.10
CA PHE A 88 -5.34 6.18 -7.30
C PHE A 88 -6.28 5.63 -6.24
N ASP A 89 -6.13 4.35 -5.92
CA ASP A 89 -6.83 3.75 -4.79
C ASP A 89 -6.32 4.36 -3.47
N MET A 90 -7.14 4.29 -2.44
CA MET A 90 -6.68 4.56 -1.07
C MET A 90 -6.27 3.26 -0.38
N TYR A 91 -5.32 3.37 0.55
CA TYR A 91 -5.03 2.28 1.47
C TYR A 91 -6.26 1.95 2.32
N ARG A 92 -6.61 0.68 2.38
CA ARG A 92 -7.68 0.17 3.25
C ARG A 92 -7.28 -1.19 3.78
N HIS A 93 -7.27 -1.34 5.10
CA HIS A 93 -6.94 -2.59 5.79
C HIS A 93 -7.92 -3.74 5.48
N ASP A 94 -9.09 -3.44 4.98
CA ASP A 94 -10.18 -4.39 4.74
C ASP A 94 -10.32 -4.88 3.29
N VAL A 95 -9.50 -4.37 2.35
CA VAL A 95 -9.49 -4.86 0.97
C VAL A 95 -9.08 -6.33 0.94
N GLY A 96 -9.89 -7.15 0.27
CA GLY A 96 -9.72 -8.60 0.24
C GLY A 96 -10.37 -9.34 1.40
N GLY A 97 -10.80 -8.63 2.45
CA GLY A 97 -11.62 -9.17 3.52
C GLY A 97 -13.07 -9.44 3.08
N VAL A 98 -13.81 -10.15 3.89
CA VAL A 98 -15.21 -10.50 3.60
C VAL A 98 -16.12 -9.33 3.98
N SER A 99 -16.97 -8.89 3.07
CA SER A 99 -17.82 -7.70 3.28
C SER A 99 -19.01 -7.95 4.22
N THR A 100 -19.45 -9.18 4.36
CA THR A 100 -20.62 -9.56 5.18
C THR A 100 -20.38 -10.87 5.91
N GLY A 101 -20.24 -10.79 7.24
CA GLY A 101 -20.09 -11.93 8.14
C GLY A 101 -18.82 -12.78 7.90
N ASN A 102 -18.49 -13.67 8.84
CA ASN A 102 -17.26 -14.46 8.81
C ASN A 102 -17.22 -15.53 7.68
N TYR A 103 -18.34 -15.79 7.02
CA TYR A 103 -18.49 -16.81 5.98
C TYR A 103 -19.02 -16.25 4.65
N GLY A 104 -19.03 -14.93 4.48
CA GLY A 104 -19.43 -14.29 3.24
C GLY A 104 -18.48 -14.61 2.08
N THR A 105 -19.00 -14.64 0.87
CA THR A 105 -18.20 -14.89 -0.36
C THR A 105 -17.80 -13.60 -1.08
N THR A 106 -18.47 -12.49 -0.75
CA THR A 106 -18.19 -11.19 -1.37
C THR A 106 -17.00 -10.53 -0.68
N LYS A 107 -15.96 -10.26 -1.43
CA LYS A 107 -14.79 -9.55 -0.94
C LYS A 107 -14.99 -8.04 -0.99
N THR A 108 -14.43 -7.35 -0.02
CA THR A 108 -14.28 -5.89 -0.08
C THR A 108 -13.26 -5.54 -1.15
N THR A 109 -13.59 -4.58 -2.01
CA THR A 109 -12.73 -4.14 -3.12
C THR A 109 -12.19 -2.74 -2.86
N SER A 110 -11.09 -2.38 -3.53
CA SER A 110 -10.62 -1.01 -3.67
C SER A 110 -11.52 -0.21 -4.63
N SER A 111 -11.27 1.09 -4.79
CA SER A 111 -11.99 1.94 -5.75
C SER A 111 -11.83 1.47 -7.21
N SER A 112 -10.69 0.89 -7.56
CA SER A 112 -10.43 0.28 -8.88
C SER A 112 -11.04 -1.11 -9.06
N GLY A 113 -11.66 -1.67 -8.02
CA GLY A 113 -12.23 -3.01 -8.03
C GLY A 113 -11.25 -4.13 -7.68
N ALA A 114 -10.02 -3.83 -7.29
CA ALA A 114 -9.05 -4.85 -6.86
C ALA A 114 -9.54 -5.56 -5.60
N THR A 115 -9.45 -6.89 -5.62
CA THR A 115 -9.84 -7.79 -4.51
C THR A 115 -8.68 -8.19 -3.60
N ASN A 116 -7.50 -7.66 -3.85
CA ASN A 116 -6.30 -7.78 -3.03
C ASN A 116 -5.69 -6.38 -2.90
N LEU A 117 -5.30 -5.99 -1.70
CA LEU A 117 -4.72 -4.67 -1.44
C LEU A 117 -3.50 -4.39 -2.33
N PHE A 118 -2.61 -5.36 -2.50
CA PHE A 118 -1.36 -5.16 -3.23
C PHE A 118 -1.53 -5.12 -4.77
N ASP A 119 -2.69 -5.52 -5.28
CA ASP A 119 -3.07 -5.33 -6.68
C ASP A 119 -3.67 -3.92 -6.91
N SER A 120 -4.10 -3.23 -5.85
CA SER A 120 -4.66 -1.89 -5.91
C SER A 120 -3.57 -0.81 -6.04
N THR A 121 -3.93 0.36 -6.57
CA THR A 121 -3.00 1.46 -6.91
C THR A 121 -2.83 2.47 -5.77
N PHE A 122 -2.70 2.00 -4.52
CA PHE A 122 -2.70 2.86 -3.33
C PHE A 122 -1.35 3.54 -3.01
N TYR A 123 -0.38 3.46 -3.91
CA TYR A 123 0.89 4.18 -3.85
C TYR A 123 1.36 4.57 -5.24
N PHE A 124 2.22 5.55 -5.33
CA PHE A 124 2.86 5.98 -6.57
C PHE A 124 4.25 6.58 -6.32
N LYS A 125 5.07 6.62 -7.37
CA LYS A 125 6.35 7.34 -7.37
C LYS A 125 6.28 8.59 -8.27
N THR A 126 7.02 9.60 -7.91
CA THR A 126 7.21 10.83 -8.69
C THR A 126 8.39 10.71 -9.66
N SER A 127 8.54 11.70 -10.54
CA SER A 127 9.66 11.77 -11.49
C SER A 127 11.02 11.88 -10.79
N ASP A 128 11.08 12.50 -9.61
CA ASP A 128 12.27 12.60 -8.76
C ASP A 128 12.44 11.40 -7.79
N HIS A 129 11.75 10.29 -8.09
CA HIS A 129 11.86 9.01 -7.39
C HIS A 129 11.45 9.00 -5.92
N LYS A 130 10.57 9.90 -5.52
CA LYS A 130 9.90 9.86 -4.22
C LYS A 130 8.66 8.98 -4.29
N VAL A 131 8.42 8.19 -3.24
CA VAL A 131 7.28 7.28 -3.14
C VAL A 131 6.32 7.79 -2.09
N TYR A 132 5.05 7.82 -2.46
CA TYR A 132 3.94 8.29 -1.62
C TYR A 132 2.85 7.22 -1.53
N LYS A 133 2.27 7.09 -0.35
CA LYS A 133 1.11 6.25 -0.08
C LYS A 133 -0.15 7.10 -0.01
N VAL A 134 -1.21 6.63 -0.63
CA VAL A 134 -2.51 7.30 -0.62
C VAL A 134 -3.33 6.79 0.55
N LEU A 135 -3.64 7.67 1.49
CA LEU A 135 -4.45 7.36 2.66
C LEU A 135 -5.93 7.65 2.41
N TYR A 136 -6.25 8.63 1.55
CA TYR A 136 -7.59 8.99 1.15
C TYR A 136 -7.60 9.56 -0.27
N ASN A 137 -8.63 9.25 -1.06
CA ASN A 137 -8.71 9.58 -2.48
C ASN A 137 -10.05 10.20 -2.91
N GLY A 138 -10.85 10.70 -1.97
CA GLY A 138 -12.15 11.30 -2.24
C GLY A 138 -13.30 10.29 -2.45
N ASP A 139 -13.04 8.99 -2.38
CA ASP A 139 -14.06 7.95 -2.62
C ASP A 139 -14.61 7.37 -1.32
N GLN A 140 -15.55 8.04 -0.71
CA GLN A 140 -16.20 7.56 0.53
C GLN A 140 -17.34 6.59 0.26
N LEU A 141 -18.12 6.87 -0.76
CA LEU A 141 -19.28 6.07 -1.12
C LEU A 141 -18.96 4.93 -2.09
N GLN A 142 -17.69 4.69 -2.38
CA GLN A 142 -17.21 3.70 -3.36
C GLN A 142 -17.83 3.90 -4.76
N THR A 143 -18.03 5.15 -5.13
CA THR A 143 -18.53 5.55 -6.45
C THR A 143 -17.44 5.74 -7.48
N GLY A 144 -16.18 5.67 -7.05
CA GLY A 144 -14.96 5.84 -7.82
C GLY A 144 -14.06 6.93 -7.24
N ALA A 145 -12.76 6.68 -7.23
CA ALA A 145 -11.77 7.64 -6.78
C ALA A 145 -11.80 8.90 -7.66
N SER A 146 -11.66 10.06 -7.05
CA SER A 146 -11.41 11.30 -7.78
C SER A 146 -10.05 11.25 -8.46
N ASN A 147 -9.89 11.90 -9.61
CA ASN A 147 -8.58 12.07 -10.19
C ASN A 147 -7.72 12.99 -9.32
N ILE A 148 -6.46 12.63 -9.12
CA ILE A 148 -5.49 13.51 -8.46
C ILE A 148 -5.22 14.72 -9.37
N SER A 149 -5.17 15.90 -8.81
CA SER A 149 -4.93 17.16 -9.53
C SER A 149 -3.61 17.79 -9.12
N GLY A 150 -3.14 18.74 -9.95
CA GLY A 150 -1.93 19.51 -9.65
C GLY A 150 -0.62 18.82 -10.04
N SER A 151 0.47 19.39 -9.56
CA SER A 151 1.83 18.90 -9.79
C SER A 151 2.19 17.75 -8.86
N GLU A 152 3.28 17.06 -9.18
CA GLU A 152 3.84 16.03 -8.32
C GLU A 152 4.10 16.56 -6.89
N PRO A 153 3.79 15.78 -5.85
CA PRO A 153 4.09 16.17 -4.48
C PRO A 153 5.60 16.24 -4.25
N THR A 154 6.03 17.21 -3.47
CA THR A 154 7.45 17.44 -3.16
C THR A 154 7.77 17.28 -1.68
N ALA A 155 6.76 17.34 -0.80
CA ALA A 155 6.95 17.27 0.65
C ALA A 155 7.48 15.89 1.09
N THR A 156 8.43 15.89 2.04
CA THR A 156 9.12 14.68 2.54
C THR A 156 9.00 14.54 4.06
N GLY A 157 8.05 15.23 4.68
CA GLY A 157 7.79 15.14 6.12
C GLY A 157 7.15 13.81 6.54
N ASN A 158 7.28 13.47 7.83
CA ASN A 158 6.71 12.24 8.37
C ASN A 158 5.18 12.26 8.49
N ALA A 159 4.58 13.43 8.64
CA ALA A 159 3.13 13.57 8.75
C ALA A 159 2.47 13.48 7.37
N PRO A 160 1.31 12.82 7.26
CA PRO A 160 0.49 12.89 6.06
C PRO A 160 0.03 14.32 5.77
N PHE A 161 -0.20 14.62 4.51
CA PHE A 161 -0.60 15.96 4.06
C PHE A 161 -1.60 15.89 2.90
N TRP A 162 -2.29 16.99 2.66
CA TRP A 162 -3.20 17.13 1.53
C TRP A 162 -2.43 17.55 0.27
N GLN A 163 -2.49 16.70 -0.77
CA GLN A 163 -1.91 17.03 -2.08
C GLN A 163 -2.80 17.97 -2.88
N ASP A 164 -4.09 17.73 -2.81
CA ASP A 164 -5.16 18.57 -3.31
C ASP A 164 -6.36 18.53 -2.35
N ASN A 165 -7.52 18.99 -2.78
CA ASN A 165 -8.70 18.94 -1.91
C ASN A 165 -9.25 17.53 -1.66
N ASN A 166 -8.79 16.53 -2.43
CA ASN A 166 -9.34 15.18 -2.39
C ASN A 166 -8.33 14.11 -1.97
N TYR A 167 -7.02 14.36 -2.14
CA TYR A 167 -6.01 13.37 -1.82
C TYR A 167 -5.26 13.68 -0.54
N TYR A 168 -5.33 12.75 0.43
CA TYR A 168 -4.53 12.78 1.65
C TYR A 168 -3.45 11.72 1.53
N ILE A 169 -2.19 12.14 1.46
CA ILE A 169 -1.06 11.27 1.13
C ILE A 169 0.03 11.35 2.17
N LYS A 170 0.85 10.31 2.24
CA LYS A 170 2.02 10.23 3.10
C LYS A 170 3.27 9.92 2.29
N TYR A 171 4.32 10.70 2.49
CA TYR A 171 5.66 10.38 1.99
C TYR A 171 6.20 9.13 2.70
N LEU A 172 6.78 8.20 1.96
CA LEU A 172 7.41 6.99 2.47
C LEU A 172 8.93 7.10 2.36
N TYR A 173 9.49 7.05 1.17
CA TYR A 173 10.93 7.09 0.93
C TYR A 173 11.26 7.71 -0.43
N GLN A 174 12.55 7.95 -0.64
CA GLN A 174 13.10 8.30 -1.95
C GLN A 174 14.16 7.27 -2.36
N MET A 175 14.09 6.81 -3.59
CA MET A 175 15.10 5.96 -4.18
C MET A 175 16.37 6.77 -4.48
N ASN A 176 17.52 6.23 -4.13
CA ASN A 176 18.81 6.83 -4.48
C ASN A 176 19.25 6.43 -5.90
N THR A 177 20.31 7.06 -6.40
CA THR A 177 20.81 6.82 -7.76
C THR A 177 21.20 5.36 -8.00
N THR A 178 21.79 4.69 -7.04
CA THR A 178 22.19 3.27 -7.16
C THR A 178 20.96 2.36 -7.21
N GLU A 179 19.96 2.62 -6.39
CA GLU A 179 18.70 1.86 -6.40
C GLU A 179 17.97 2.03 -7.74
N VAL A 180 17.95 3.26 -8.26
CA VAL A 180 17.35 3.55 -9.56
C VAL A 180 18.10 2.83 -10.69
N GLN A 181 19.44 2.89 -10.70
CA GLN A 181 20.24 2.26 -11.75
C GLN A 181 20.15 0.73 -11.75
N ASN A 182 20.10 0.12 -10.56
CA ASN A 182 20.18 -1.33 -10.45
C ASN A 182 18.83 -2.04 -10.42
N TYR A 183 17.76 -1.38 -9.94
CA TYR A 183 16.51 -2.05 -9.61
C TYR A 183 15.24 -1.38 -10.13
N LEU A 184 15.32 -0.17 -10.69
CA LEU A 184 14.16 0.46 -11.30
C LEU A 184 14.02 0.00 -12.75
N THR A 185 12.93 -0.70 -13.04
CA THR A 185 12.58 -1.16 -14.39
C THR A 185 11.29 -0.53 -14.88
N THR A 186 10.79 -0.95 -16.02
CA THR A 186 9.45 -0.55 -16.52
C THR A 186 8.33 -1.06 -15.63
N ASP A 187 8.50 -2.26 -15.03
CA ASP A 187 7.46 -2.98 -14.33
C ASP A 187 7.63 -2.95 -12.80
N PHE A 188 8.87 -2.78 -12.33
CA PHE A 188 9.21 -2.85 -10.91
C PHE A 188 10.01 -1.64 -10.44
N MET A 189 9.85 -1.32 -9.16
CA MET A 189 10.64 -0.32 -8.45
C MET A 189 11.14 -0.87 -7.11
N PRO A 190 12.36 -0.48 -6.66
CA PRO A 190 12.89 -0.91 -5.37
C PRO A 190 12.07 -0.36 -4.21
N VAL A 191 11.92 -1.18 -3.18
CA VAL A 191 11.29 -0.83 -1.91
C VAL A 191 12.25 -1.13 -0.77
N LYS A 192 12.24 -0.27 0.23
CA LYS A 192 13.13 -0.38 1.40
C LYS A 192 12.43 0.12 2.64
N VAL A 193 12.87 -0.40 3.78
CA VAL A 193 12.49 0.17 5.08
C VAL A 193 13.12 1.55 5.21
N ASN A 194 12.33 2.53 5.61
CA ASN A 194 12.77 3.91 5.77
C ASN A 194 12.56 4.41 7.21
N ALA A 195 13.28 5.50 7.55
CA ALA A 195 13.19 6.15 8.86
C ALA A 195 11.97 7.08 9.02
N ASN A 196 11.13 7.25 7.99
CA ASN A 196 9.92 8.10 8.04
C ASN A 196 8.72 7.40 8.67
N ALA A 197 9.00 6.51 9.63
CA ALA A 197 8.00 5.76 10.33
C ALA A 197 7.06 6.66 11.12
N ASP A 198 5.79 6.35 11.02
CA ASP A 198 4.83 6.67 12.06
C ASP A 198 4.57 5.39 12.84
N SER A 199 5.26 5.25 13.95
CA SER A 199 5.25 4.04 14.79
C SER A 199 3.93 3.79 15.53
N ASN A 200 2.92 4.60 15.26
CA ASN A 200 1.64 4.54 15.93
C ASN A 200 0.60 3.89 15.01
N ARG A 201 0.29 2.64 15.21
CA ARG A 201 -0.85 2.00 14.56
C ARG A 201 -2.15 2.63 15.07
N GLY A 202 -2.59 3.65 14.38
CA GLY A 202 -3.76 4.44 14.73
C GLY A 202 -4.87 4.35 13.68
N VAL A 203 -5.58 5.47 13.51
CA VAL A 203 -6.57 5.70 12.47
C VAL A 203 -6.35 7.10 11.93
N TYR A 204 -5.85 7.23 10.72
CA TYR A 204 -5.68 8.52 10.07
C TYR A 204 -6.92 8.97 9.32
N VAL A 205 -7.70 8.01 8.83
CA VAL A 205 -8.84 8.25 7.95
C VAL A 205 -10.01 7.39 8.39
N PHE A 206 -11.20 7.95 8.25
CA PHE A 206 -12.44 7.18 8.32
C PHE A 206 -13.28 7.46 7.08
N MET A 207 -14.15 6.55 6.74
CA MET A 207 -15.09 6.68 5.64
C MET A 207 -16.51 6.91 6.19
N VAL A 208 -17.21 7.92 5.67
CA VAL A 208 -18.64 8.08 5.89
C VAL A 208 -19.37 7.31 4.81
N THR A 209 -19.80 6.09 5.10
CA THR A 209 -20.52 5.25 4.13
C THR A 209 -21.99 5.62 3.99
N SER A 210 -22.52 6.33 4.97
CA SER A 210 -23.83 6.99 4.93
C SER A 210 -23.82 8.16 5.90
N GLY A 211 -24.17 9.36 5.43
CA GLY A 211 -24.28 10.55 6.30
C GLY A 211 -25.46 10.52 7.25
N GLY A 212 -26.44 9.63 7.03
CA GLY A 212 -27.72 9.68 7.73
C GLY A 212 -28.54 10.89 7.34
N SER A 213 -29.58 11.21 8.15
CA SER A 213 -30.37 12.41 7.95
C SER A 213 -31.01 12.88 9.25
N SER A 214 -31.39 14.17 9.28
CA SER A 214 -32.09 14.82 10.41
C SER A 214 -31.22 14.98 11.67
N TYR A 215 -29.91 14.83 11.59
CA TYR A 215 -29.00 15.20 12.67
C TYR A 215 -29.03 16.73 12.90
N PRO A 216 -28.86 17.21 14.12
CA PRO A 216 -28.68 18.64 14.37
C PRO A 216 -27.38 19.14 13.77
N ASN A 217 -27.46 20.22 12.98
CA ASN A 217 -26.28 20.83 12.37
C ASN A 217 -25.27 21.29 13.45
N GLY A 218 -23.98 21.08 13.20
CA GLY A 218 -22.93 21.47 14.12
C GLY A 218 -21.65 20.65 13.97
N THR A 219 -20.72 20.93 14.85
CA THR A 219 -19.46 20.15 14.97
C THR A 219 -19.54 19.30 16.24
N TYR A 220 -19.29 18.03 16.07
CA TYR A 220 -19.35 17.02 17.13
C TYR A 220 -18.08 16.17 17.11
N TYR A 221 -17.90 15.40 18.17
CA TYR A 221 -16.76 14.50 18.30
C TYR A 221 -17.25 13.13 18.75
N THR A 222 -16.56 12.08 18.30
CA THR A 222 -16.86 10.71 18.74
C THR A 222 -15.58 9.95 19.01
N LYS A 223 -15.62 9.12 20.04
CA LYS A 223 -14.53 8.21 20.38
C LYS A 223 -14.64 6.93 19.59
N LEU A 224 -13.52 6.49 19.07
CA LEU A 224 -13.42 5.19 18.42
C LEU A 224 -13.45 4.09 19.46
N ARG A 225 -14.25 3.05 19.24
CA ARG A 225 -14.25 1.83 20.06
C ARG A 225 -13.36 0.79 19.43
N GLY A 226 -12.54 0.12 20.23
CA GLY A 226 -11.60 -0.90 19.79
C GLY A 226 -10.61 -1.26 20.89
N ASP A 227 -9.53 -1.92 20.51
CA ASP A 227 -8.47 -2.41 21.39
C ASP A 227 -7.29 -1.43 21.53
N GLY A 228 -7.39 -0.23 20.98
CA GLY A 228 -6.31 0.76 21.03
C GLY A 228 -5.88 1.13 22.45
N SER A 229 -4.57 1.24 22.65
CA SER A 229 -4.00 1.67 23.95
C SER A 229 -4.19 3.17 24.23
N THR A 230 -4.29 3.98 23.17
CA THR A 230 -4.68 5.39 23.24
C THR A 230 -5.88 5.61 22.32
N GLN A 231 -6.91 6.24 22.89
CA GLN A 231 -8.18 6.38 22.19
C GLN A 231 -8.13 7.42 21.08
N ALA A 232 -8.57 7.03 19.89
CA ALA A 232 -8.78 7.94 18.77
C ALA A 232 -10.08 8.73 18.94
N VAL A 233 -10.08 9.97 18.48
CA VAL A 233 -11.25 10.86 18.45
C VAL A 233 -11.44 11.40 17.04
N ALA A 234 -12.62 11.25 16.49
CA ALA A 234 -12.99 11.84 15.22
C ALA A 234 -13.82 13.11 15.41
N LYS A 235 -13.56 14.11 14.59
CA LYS A 235 -14.42 15.30 14.44
C LYS A 235 -15.46 14.99 13.37
N LEU A 236 -16.72 15.13 13.71
CA LEU A 236 -17.87 14.98 12.82
C LEU A 236 -18.48 16.35 12.57
N VAL A 237 -18.62 16.73 11.33
CA VAL A 237 -19.36 17.93 10.93
C VAL A 237 -20.69 17.50 10.34
N VAL A 238 -21.76 18.00 10.92
CA VAL A 238 -23.13 17.82 10.42
C VAL A 238 -23.57 19.08 9.71
N SER A 239 -23.95 18.95 8.45
CA SER A 239 -24.48 20.02 7.63
C SER A 239 -25.65 19.50 6.80
N GLY A 240 -26.75 20.28 6.70
CA GLY A 240 -27.95 19.80 6.02
C GLY A 240 -28.59 18.57 6.67
N GLY A 241 -28.33 18.33 7.95
CA GLY A 241 -28.86 17.19 8.68
C GLY A 241 -28.08 15.88 8.46
N ALA A 242 -26.99 15.87 7.72
CA ALA A 242 -26.17 14.69 7.45
C ALA A 242 -24.73 14.88 7.91
N ILE A 243 -24.09 13.80 8.35
CA ILE A 243 -22.65 13.77 8.64
C ILE A 243 -21.91 13.93 7.32
N GLN A 244 -21.03 14.92 7.27
CA GLN A 244 -20.24 15.22 6.10
C GLN A 244 -19.08 14.25 5.93
N GLU A 245 -18.66 14.07 4.70
CA GLU A 245 -17.52 13.24 4.33
C GLU A 245 -16.19 13.76 4.91
N PHE A 246 -15.22 12.85 5.02
CA PHE A 246 -13.85 13.21 5.31
C PHE A 246 -13.29 14.07 4.17
N GLY A 247 -12.58 15.14 4.50
CA GLY A 247 -12.08 16.03 3.48
C GLY A 247 -11.01 16.98 3.99
N ASN A 248 -10.48 17.79 3.09
CA ASN A 248 -9.42 18.76 3.40
C ASN A 248 -9.84 19.67 4.56
N ASN A 249 -9.07 19.66 5.64
CA ASN A 249 -9.34 20.45 6.84
C ASN A 249 -9.28 21.97 6.61
N ALA A 250 -8.79 22.45 5.48
CA ALA A 250 -8.90 23.86 5.08
C ALA A 250 -10.35 24.28 4.85
N LEU A 251 -11.22 23.34 4.55
CA LEU A 251 -12.66 23.53 4.57
C LEU A 251 -13.15 23.19 5.97
N SER A 252 -13.37 24.18 6.81
CA SER A 252 -13.75 24.04 8.22
C SER A 252 -15.05 23.24 8.45
N THR A 253 -15.71 22.83 7.38
CA THR A 253 -16.98 22.09 7.37
C THR A 253 -16.83 20.58 7.22
N THR A 254 -15.63 20.04 7.00
CA THR A 254 -15.45 18.61 6.75
C THR A 254 -15.09 17.84 8.01
N SER A 255 -15.50 16.58 8.06
CA SER A 255 -15.14 15.64 9.12
C SER A 255 -13.69 15.19 8.98
N PHE A 256 -12.96 14.96 10.08
CA PHE A 256 -11.58 14.47 10.09
C PHE A 256 -11.19 13.89 11.47
N MET A 257 -10.03 13.21 11.56
CA MET A 257 -9.51 12.74 12.83
C MET A 257 -8.98 13.90 13.67
N GLN A 258 -9.44 14.02 14.91
CA GLN A 258 -8.95 14.98 15.89
C GLN A 258 -7.70 14.43 16.59
N THR A 259 -7.71 13.14 16.92
CA THR A 259 -6.56 12.37 17.38
C THR A 259 -6.61 10.99 16.77
N ASN A 260 -5.45 10.48 16.35
CA ASN A 260 -5.39 9.22 15.63
C ASN A 260 -5.45 7.97 16.53
N GLY A 261 -5.20 8.15 17.84
CA GLY A 261 -5.06 7.04 18.77
C GLY A 261 -3.81 6.17 18.48
N VAL A 262 -3.68 5.06 19.18
CA VAL A 262 -2.53 4.15 19.06
C VAL A 262 -2.96 2.71 19.32
N GLY A 263 -2.38 1.77 18.55
CA GLY A 263 -2.40 0.34 18.88
C GLY A 263 -3.68 -0.40 18.50
N TYR A 264 -4.43 0.08 17.51
CA TYR A 264 -5.64 -0.60 17.04
C TYR A 264 -5.34 -1.82 16.17
N SER A 265 -5.95 -2.97 16.50
CA SER A 265 -6.06 -4.12 15.60
C SER A 265 -7.48 -4.27 15.05
N PHE A 266 -8.48 -3.80 15.79
CA PHE A 266 -9.84 -3.60 15.32
C PHE A 266 -10.41 -2.30 15.87
N ALA A 267 -11.29 -1.66 15.12
CA ALA A 267 -11.93 -0.43 15.54
C ALA A 267 -13.29 -0.25 14.87
N THR A 268 -14.23 0.32 15.61
CA THR A 268 -15.56 0.69 15.12
C THR A 268 -15.95 2.05 15.64
N PHE A 269 -16.74 2.78 14.86
CA PHE A 269 -17.42 3.97 15.34
C PHE A 269 -18.77 3.61 15.94
N ASP A 270 -19.05 4.19 17.10
CA ASP A 270 -20.39 4.22 17.67
C ASP A 270 -20.90 5.67 17.64
N ILE A 271 -21.82 5.94 16.74
CA ILE A 271 -22.41 7.26 16.58
C ILE A 271 -23.75 7.43 17.32
N ALA A 272 -24.06 6.55 18.28
CA ALA A 272 -25.16 6.77 19.20
C ALA A 272 -24.94 8.03 20.04
N GLY A 273 -26.00 8.75 20.38
CA GLY A 273 -25.90 10.00 21.14
C GLY A 273 -25.14 9.88 22.47
N THR A 274 -25.05 8.68 23.03
CA THR A 274 -24.27 8.37 24.24
C THR A 274 -22.74 8.38 24.01
N ASN A 275 -22.28 8.50 22.78
CA ASN A 275 -20.86 8.58 22.41
C ASN A 275 -20.54 9.81 21.55
N ILE A 276 -21.41 10.81 21.55
CA ILE A 276 -21.22 12.06 20.81
C ILE A 276 -20.94 13.19 21.80
N TYR A 277 -19.90 13.95 21.51
CA TYR A 277 -19.36 14.99 22.37
C TYR A 277 -19.41 16.35 21.66
N THR A 278 -19.45 17.42 22.46
CA THR A 278 -19.45 18.81 21.98
C THR A 278 -18.07 19.44 21.91
N ASP A 279 -17.06 18.78 22.48
CA ASP A 279 -15.70 19.30 22.58
C ASP A 279 -14.65 18.35 21.99
N ALA A 280 -13.53 18.93 21.55
CA ALA A 280 -12.45 18.21 20.85
C ALA A 280 -11.74 17.15 21.74
N ASN A 281 -11.82 17.28 23.05
CA ASN A 281 -11.26 16.29 23.99
C ASN A 281 -12.25 15.12 24.23
N ALA A 282 -13.44 15.19 23.61
CA ALA A 282 -14.52 14.23 23.80
C ALA A 282 -14.84 13.98 25.28
N SER A 283 -14.97 15.04 26.05
CA SER A 283 -15.23 15.00 27.50
C SER A 283 -16.67 15.37 27.86
N THR A 284 -17.36 16.19 27.07
CA THR A 284 -18.70 16.69 27.30
C THR A 284 -19.69 16.10 26.32
N LEU A 285 -20.53 15.20 26.76
CA LEU A 285 -21.58 14.59 25.92
C LEU A 285 -22.62 15.61 25.47
N ILE A 286 -23.21 15.37 24.30
CA ILE A 286 -24.43 16.11 23.90
C ILE A 286 -25.54 15.83 24.88
N SER A 287 -26.43 16.84 25.10
CA SER A 287 -27.53 16.74 26.05
C SER A 287 -28.77 17.49 25.56
N GLY A 288 -29.85 17.38 26.31
CA GLY A 288 -31.11 18.13 26.06
C GLY A 288 -31.70 17.90 24.67
N ALA A 289 -32.09 18.95 24.00
CA ALA A 289 -32.74 18.89 22.69
C ALA A 289 -31.75 18.33 21.61
N THR A 290 -30.46 18.60 21.71
CA THR A 290 -29.45 18.06 20.77
C THR A 290 -29.37 16.53 20.86
N LEU A 291 -29.34 15.97 22.06
CA LEU A 291 -29.34 14.51 22.26
C LEU A 291 -30.67 13.88 21.75
N THR A 292 -31.80 14.51 22.05
CA THR A 292 -33.10 14.02 21.57
C THR A 292 -33.17 14.00 20.05
N ASN A 293 -32.77 15.10 19.40
CA ASN A 293 -32.75 15.19 17.93
C ASN A 293 -31.76 14.23 17.30
N TRP A 294 -30.57 14.04 17.91
CA TRP A 294 -29.58 13.09 17.46
C TRP A 294 -30.11 11.65 17.46
N ASN A 295 -30.75 11.24 18.54
CA ASN A 295 -31.33 9.90 18.68
C ASN A 295 -32.53 9.64 17.79
N ASN A 296 -33.23 10.69 17.35
CA ASN A 296 -34.34 10.61 16.40
C ASN A 296 -33.93 10.68 14.93
N ALA A 297 -32.63 10.95 14.66
CA ALA A 297 -32.10 11.00 13.30
C ALA A 297 -32.07 9.61 12.65
N THR A 298 -32.13 9.58 11.33
CA THR A 298 -31.86 8.37 10.59
C THR A 298 -30.35 8.10 10.70
N ALA A 299 -30.00 6.92 11.18
CA ALA A 299 -28.61 6.58 11.49
C ALA A 299 -27.70 6.67 10.27
N GLY A 300 -26.61 7.38 10.40
CA GLY A 300 -25.46 7.33 9.51
C GLY A 300 -24.61 6.11 9.76
N SER A 301 -23.60 5.91 8.94
CA SER A 301 -22.61 4.84 9.07
C SER A 301 -21.21 5.37 8.75
N ILE A 302 -20.29 5.09 9.65
CA ILE A 302 -18.89 5.53 9.55
C ILE A 302 -18.00 4.30 9.75
N LYS A 303 -16.95 4.19 8.93
CA LYS A 303 -15.98 3.09 8.97
C LYS A 303 -14.59 3.61 9.24
N ALA A 304 -13.92 3.08 10.25
CA ALA A 304 -12.52 3.36 10.52
C ALA A 304 -11.61 2.64 9.50
N ILE A 305 -10.57 3.31 9.04
CA ILE A 305 -9.49 2.71 8.27
C ILE A 305 -8.30 2.58 9.21
N ILE A 306 -8.01 1.34 9.61
CA ILE A 306 -6.96 1.04 10.58
C ILE A 306 -5.61 1.02 9.84
N ASP A 307 -4.62 1.64 10.45
CA ASP A 307 -3.26 1.67 9.90
C ASP A 307 -2.59 0.27 9.91
N PRO A 308 -1.52 0.06 9.14
CA PRO A 308 -0.75 -1.18 9.17
C PRO A 308 -0.25 -1.53 10.57
N PRO A 309 0.14 -2.79 10.85
CA PRO A 309 0.49 -3.26 12.19
C PRO A 309 1.49 -2.40 12.96
N SER A 310 2.43 -1.77 12.30
CA SER A 310 3.45 -0.92 12.93
C SER A 310 3.29 0.58 12.64
N GLY A 311 2.13 0.98 12.08
CA GLY A 311 1.90 2.33 11.58
C GLY A 311 2.37 2.50 10.14
N HIS A 312 2.04 3.64 9.51
CA HIS A 312 2.41 3.92 8.14
C HIS A 312 3.88 4.29 7.98
N GLY A 313 4.60 3.62 7.07
CA GLY A 313 5.99 3.89 6.72
C GLY A 313 7.00 3.29 7.71
N THR A 314 6.59 2.37 8.58
CA THR A 314 7.51 1.66 9.47
C THR A 314 8.21 0.52 8.74
N ASP A 315 7.49 -0.23 7.95
CA ASP A 315 8.02 -1.28 7.10
C ASP A 315 7.37 -1.18 5.72
N ASP A 316 7.96 -0.38 4.86
CA ASP A 316 7.44 -0.16 3.51
C ASP A 316 7.48 -1.43 2.66
N ILE A 317 8.36 -2.40 2.97
CA ILE A 317 8.41 -3.69 2.27
C ILE A 317 7.13 -4.47 2.56
N GLU A 318 6.78 -4.65 3.84
CA GLU A 318 5.55 -5.33 4.23
C GLU A 318 4.31 -4.54 3.78
N GLU A 319 4.31 -3.22 3.98
CA GLU A 319 3.17 -2.35 3.72
C GLU A 319 2.78 -2.24 2.25
N LEU A 320 3.77 -2.28 1.34
CA LEU A 320 3.55 -2.16 -0.10
C LEU A 320 3.54 -3.51 -0.83
N GLY A 321 3.65 -4.63 -0.09
CA GLY A 321 3.58 -5.97 -0.66
C GLY A 321 4.86 -6.43 -1.34
N GLY A 322 6.01 -6.08 -0.79
CA GLY A 322 7.33 -6.46 -1.31
C GLY A 322 7.61 -7.95 -1.14
N HIS A 323 7.15 -8.75 -2.10
CA HIS A 323 7.41 -10.19 -2.12
C HIS A 323 8.24 -10.65 -3.34
N TYR A 324 8.78 -9.71 -4.09
CA TYR A 324 9.76 -9.97 -5.14
C TYR A 324 11.15 -9.54 -4.68
N VAL A 325 12.16 -10.36 -4.96
CA VAL A 325 13.56 -10.03 -4.71
C VAL A 325 14.27 -9.96 -6.06
N MET A 326 14.75 -8.77 -6.40
CA MET A 326 15.55 -8.56 -7.60
C MET A 326 17.02 -8.74 -7.24
N LEU A 327 17.71 -9.58 -7.99
CA LEU A 327 19.13 -9.86 -7.87
C LEU A 327 19.88 -9.11 -8.97
N GLN A 328 21.06 -8.60 -8.63
CA GLN A 328 21.89 -7.87 -9.58
C GLN A 328 23.31 -8.45 -9.57
N SER A 329 23.82 -8.69 -10.78
CA SER A 329 25.22 -8.96 -11.02
C SER A 329 25.63 -8.28 -12.33
N LYS A 330 26.85 -7.78 -12.41
CA LYS A 330 27.38 -7.13 -13.59
C LYS A 330 28.63 -7.88 -14.06
N PHE A 331 28.58 -8.40 -15.27
CA PHE A 331 29.71 -9.00 -15.91
C PHE A 331 30.53 -7.92 -16.61
N GLU A 332 31.80 -7.81 -16.29
CA GLU A 332 32.74 -6.84 -16.88
C GLU A 332 33.93 -7.52 -17.52
N PRO A 333 34.52 -6.96 -18.58
CA PRO A 333 35.71 -7.56 -19.24
C PRO A 333 36.90 -7.72 -18.32
N ALA A 334 36.97 -6.93 -17.25
CA ALA A 334 38.05 -7.01 -16.25
C ALA A 334 37.83 -8.09 -15.19
N ASP A 335 36.68 -8.73 -15.13
CA ASP A 335 36.44 -9.83 -14.21
C ASP A 335 37.24 -11.06 -14.62
N ALA A 336 38.03 -11.62 -13.71
CA ALA A 336 38.92 -12.76 -14.00
C ALA A 336 38.13 -14.03 -14.40
N ASP A 337 36.86 -14.11 -14.01
CA ASP A 337 35.98 -15.26 -14.22
C ASP A 337 35.12 -15.12 -15.47
N VAL A 338 35.28 -14.05 -16.25
CA VAL A 338 34.52 -13.81 -17.47
C VAL A 338 35.49 -13.88 -18.67
N VAL A 339 35.12 -14.66 -19.65
CA VAL A 339 35.89 -14.76 -20.90
C VAL A 339 35.87 -13.41 -21.61
N GLN A 340 37.06 -12.83 -21.83
CA GLN A 340 37.24 -11.44 -22.25
C GLN A 340 36.87 -11.14 -23.71
N VAL A 341 36.63 -12.15 -24.52
CA VAL A 341 36.31 -11.99 -25.95
C VAL A 341 35.04 -12.78 -26.23
N ASN A 342 33.92 -12.15 -26.02
CA ASN A 342 32.67 -12.89 -26.23
C ASN A 342 31.49 -12.12 -26.59
N ASP A 343 30.83 -12.76 -27.48
CA ASP A 343 29.50 -12.59 -27.90
C ASP A 343 28.56 -13.25 -26.85
N PHE A 344 28.08 -12.48 -25.89
CA PHE A 344 27.01 -12.93 -25.02
C PHE A 344 25.69 -12.75 -25.77
N ARG A 345 25.05 -13.83 -26.12
CA ARG A 345 23.76 -13.84 -26.79
C ARG A 345 22.62 -14.11 -25.83
#